data_67c9a94d7bde1ffde5b32f2233197820
#
_entry.id   67c9a94d7bde1ffde5b32f2233197820
#
_cell.length_a   1.000
_cell.length_b   1.000
_cell.length_c   1.000
_cell.angle_alpha   90.00
_cell.angle_beta   90.00
_cell.angle_gamma   90.00
#
_symmetry.space_group_name_H-M   'P 1'
#
loop_
_entity.id
_entity.type
_entity.pdbx_description
1 polymer ?
#
loop_
_entity_poly.entity_id
_entity_poly.type
_entity_poly.pdbx_seq_one_letter_code
_entity_poly.pdbx_strand_id
1 'polypeptide(L)'
;MTLDLPRRTGSGRGLTAVIDFGPDSAGWTGIRGVEDLLAVAGGYIDFAKIYAMNALLVPGKPLSRIVAAYAEANVATFSGGILFEWAHRQGEVEALAPLLKGLGIRGLEISENYIRLDPADRDRWIGWFRDRDFDVIYEFGRKTPDEPLDLDRLGGIVSAVRAAGAHHVIVEQSEIDLVARSDAGILDRLARAPWFDDILIEADPLCFPAQHADLIGRFGANVSLANIAPGQALRLEGLRRGIGRGVDYAMFAEEDVPA
;
A
#
# COMPACT_ATOMS: atom_id res chain seq x y z
N MET A 1 -29.68 -22.01 -8.72
CA MET A 1 -28.57 -21.70 -9.64
C MET A 1 -28.01 -20.37 -9.16
N THR A 2 -26.78 -20.34 -8.59
CA THR A 2 -26.11 -19.14 -8.11
C THR A 2 -25.16 -18.68 -9.21
N LEU A 3 -25.21 -17.38 -9.54
CA LEU A 3 -24.20 -16.77 -10.40
C LEU A 3 -22.97 -16.45 -9.55
N ASP A 4 -21.85 -17.06 -9.88
CA ASP A 4 -20.60 -16.80 -9.22
C ASP A 4 -19.83 -15.66 -9.92
N LEU A 5 -19.08 -14.88 -9.14
CA LEU A 5 -18.20 -13.88 -9.71
C LEU A 5 -17.00 -14.55 -10.42
N PRO A 6 -16.53 -13.97 -11.54
CA PRO A 6 -15.27 -14.40 -12.15
C PRO A 6 -14.15 -14.43 -11.10
N ARG A 7 -13.31 -15.44 -11.17
CA ARG A 7 -12.14 -15.56 -10.25
C ARG A 7 -11.02 -14.65 -10.73
N ARG A 8 -10.18 -14.21 -9.82
CA ARG A 8 -8.88 -13.62 -10.21
C ARG A 8 -8.05 -14.71 -10.87
N THR A 9 -7.33 -14.36 -11.93
CA THR A 9 -6.36 -15.26 -12.57
C THR A 9 -5.08 -15.36 -11.73
N GLY A 10 -4.39 -16.50 -11.79
CA GLY A 10 -3.15 -16.73 -11.04
C GLY A 10 -3.37 -17.24 -9.62
N SER A 11 -2.25 -17.54 -8.95
CA SER A 11 -2.22 -18.04 -7.56
C SER A 11 -2.03 -16.88 -6.57
N GLY A 12 -2.49 -17.07 -5.34
CA GLY A 12 -2.35 -16.10 -4.26
C GLY A 12 -3.46 -15.04 -4.23
N ARG A 13 -3.35 -14.12 -3.27
CA ARG A 13 -4.23 -12.95 -3.14
C ARG A 13 -3.36 -11.72 -2.99
N GLY A 14 -3.36 -10.84 -4.01
CA GLY A 14 -2.72 -9.53 -3.91
C GLY A 14 -3.38 -8.65 -2.86
N LEU A 15 -2.56 -7.97 -2.08
CA LEU A 15 -2.99 -7.07 -1.03
C LEU A 15 -3.49 -5.74 -1.63
N THR A 16 -4.39 -5.10 -0.90
CA THR A 16 -4.90 -3.77 -1.22
C THR A 16 -4.77 -2.87 0.00
N ALA A 17 -3.90 -1.86 -0.10
CA ALA A 17 -3.78 -0.82 0.90
C ALA A 17 -4.47 0.45 0.40
N VAL A 18 -5.58 0.85 1.04
CA VAL A 18 -6.21 2.12 0.76
C VAL A 18 -5.48 3.25 1.47
N ILE A 19 -5.53 4.46 0.91
CA ILE A 19 -5.00 5.66 1.54
C ILE A 19 -6.15 6.56 1.99
N ASP A 20 -6.28 6.74 3.30
CA ASP A 20 -7.32 7.59 3.90
C ASP A 20 -6.81 9.03 4.00
N PHE A 21 -7.19 9.83 3.02
CA PHE A 21 -6.82 11.25 2.96
C PHE A 21 -7.54 12.11 4.01
N GLY A 22 -8.51 11.54 4.74
CA GLY A 22 -9.32 12.30 5.70
C GLY A 22 -10.35 13.21 5.01
N PRO A 23 -10.71 14.35 5.64
CA PRO A 23 -11.84 15.19 5.20
C PRO A 23 -11.73 15.84 3.82
N ASP A 24 -10.59 15.83 3.17
CA ASP A 24 -10.37 16.35 1.82
C ASP A 24 -10.62 15.32 0.71
N SER A 25 -10.77 14.06 1.07
CA SER A 25 -11.06 12.98 0.13
C SER A 25 -12.55 12.93 -0.19
N ALA A 26 -12.89 12.99 -1.47
CA ALA A 26 -14.28 13.02 -1.93
C ALA A 26 -15.05 11.76 -1.48
N GLY A 27 -15.94 11.91 -0.51
CA GLY A 27 -16.98 10.97 -0.18
C GLY A 27 -16.71 9.99 0.98
N TRP A 28 -15.45 9.77 1.41
CA TRP A 28 -15.11 8.72 2.39
C TRP A 28 -14.27 9.24 3.56
N THR A 29 -14.66 10.38 4.10
CA THR A 29 -13.79 11.17 4.96
C THR A 29 -14.16 11.15 6.44
N GLY A 30 -15.34 10.71 6.76
CA GLY A 30 -15.81 10.62 8.13
C GLY A 30 -16.19 9.20 8.48
N ILE A 31 -16.50 8.98 9.75
CA ILE A 31 -16.85 7.63 10.25
C ILE A 31 -17.96 6.98 9.42
N ARG A 32 -18.99 7.71 9.01
CA ARG A 32 -20.09 7.15 8.22
C ARG A 32 -19.64 6.71 6.83
N GLY A 33 -18.81 7.52 6.16
CA GLY A 33 -18.26 7.15 4.86
C GLY A 33 -17.34 5.93 4.95
N VAL A 34 -16.57 5.79 6.03
CA VAL A 34 -15.74 4.61 6.28
C VAL A 34 -16.62 3.39 6.56
N GLU A 35 -17.67 3.50 7.38
CA GLU A 35 -18.64 2.42 7.62
C GLU A 35 -19.32 1.99 6.31
N ASP A 36 -19.75 2.94 5.47
CA ASP A 36 -20.34 2.64 4.15
C ASP A 36 -19.35 1.95 3.21
N LEU A 37 -18.09 2.41 3.16
CA LEU A 37 -17.02 1.78 2.40
C LEU A 37 -16.81 0.32 2.83
N LEU A 38 -16.69 0.11 4.13
CA LEU A 38 -16.41 -1.21 4.69
C LEU A 38 -17.57 -2.17 4.48
N ALA A 39 -18.82 -1.69 4.55
CA ALA A 39 -20.00 -2.48 4.23
C ALA A 39 -20.01 -2.97 2.77
N VAL A 40 -19.47 -2.19 1.83
CA VAL A 40 -19.50 -2.49 0.38
C VAL A 40 -18.21 -3.16 -0.09
N ALA A 41 -17.07 -2.78 0.42
CA ALA A 41 -15.76 -3.17 -0.12
C ALA A 41 -14.75 -3.66 0.93
N GLY A 42 -15.11 -3.73 2.22
CA GLY A 42 -14.17 -4.09 3.30
C GLY A 42 -13.48 -5.43 3.08
N GLY A 43 -14.18 -6.42 2.51
CA GLY A 43 -13.60 -7.73 2.18
C GLY A 43 -12.49 -7.71 1.11
N TYR A 44 -12.26 -6.57 0.46
CA TYR A 44 -11.24 -6.37 -0.58
C TYR A 44 -10.12 -5.43 -0.13
N ILE A 45 -10.13 -4.96 1.12
CA ILE A 45 -9.15 -4.05 1.70
C ILE A 45 -8.39 -4.79 2.80
N ASP A 46 -7.08 -4.76 2.75
CA ASP A 46 -6.21 -5.38 3.75
C ASP A 46 -5.65 -4.33 4.73
N PHE A 47 -5.33 -3.15 4.21
CA PHE A 47 -4.74 -2.06 4.99
C PHE A 47 -5.41 -0.72 4.70
N ALA A 48 -5.40 0.16 5.71
CA ALA A 48 -5.75 1.57 5.55
C ALA A 48 -4.60 2.46 6.07
N LYS A 49 -3.96 3.18 5.14
CA LYS A 49 -2.89 4.15 5.42
C LYS A 49 -3.54 5.46 5.88
N ILE A 50 -3.27 5.85 7.12
CA ILE A 50 -3.62 7.18 7.61
C ILE A 50 -2.65 8.19 7.01
N TYR A 51 -3.15 9.01 6.09
CA TYR A 51 -2.35 9.86 5.22
C TYR A 51 -1.48 10.85 5.98
N ALA A 52 -0.23 10.95 5.57
CA ALA A 52 0.73 11.98 5.96
C ALA A 52 0.68 12.34 7.47
N MET A 53 0.24 13.56 7.80
CA MET A 53 0.18 14.11 9.16
C MET A 53 -1.21 13.98 9.80
N ASN A 54 -2.14 13.24 9.20
CA ASN A 54 -3.52 13.15 9.68
C ASN A 54 -3.64 12.61 11.11
N ALA A 55 -2.67 11.82 11.56
CA ALA A 55 -2.61 11.40 12.96
C ALA A 55 -2.46 12.56 13.96
N LEU A 56 -1.99 13.73 13.48
CA LEU A 56 -1.88 14.98 14.27
C LEU A 56 -2.94 16.01 13.89
N LEU A 57 -3.36 16.06 12.61
CA LEU A 57 -4.28 17.09 12.09
C LEU A 57 -5.73 16.78 12.44
N VAL A 58 -6.11 15.50 12.38
CA VAL A 58 -7.48 15.08 12.71
C VAL A 58 -7.64 15.01 14.23
N PRO A 59 -8.72 15.58 14.81
CA PRO A 59 -8.94 15.43 16.24
C PRO A 59 -8.97 13.95 16.68
N GLY A 60 -8.29 13.62 17.77
CA GLY A 60 -8.02 12.24 18.17
C GLY A 60 -9.29 11.39 18.33
N LYS A 61 -10.35 11.91 18.94
CA LYS A 61 -11.60 11.16 19.14
C LYS A 61 -12.29 10.73 17.83
N PRO A 62 -12.50 11.61 16.82
CA PRO A 62 -12.95 11.17 15.48
C PRO A 62 -12.01 10.16 14.83
N LEU A 63 -10.70 10.38 14.86
CA LEU A 63 -9.74 9.49 14.23
C LEU A 63 -9.74 8.11 14.88
N SER A 64 -9.75 8.01 16.20
CA SER A 64 -9.82 6.72 16.90
C SER A 64 -11.08 5.92 16.55
N ARG A 65 -12.21 6.59 16.29
CA ARG A 65 -13.42 5.90 15.83
C ARG A 65 -13.28 5.35 14.42
N ILE A 66 -12.62 6.09 13.52
CA ILE A 66 -12.32 5.63 12.16
C ILE A 66 -11.39 4.42 12.22
N VAL A 67 -10.31 4.50 12.99
CA VAL A 67 -9.37 3.39 13.21
C VAL A 67 -10.06 2.15 13.77
N ALA A 68 -10.97 2.34 14.75
CA ALA A 68 -11.75 1.23 15.31
C ALA A 68 -12.65 0.57 14.26
N ALA A 69 -13.32 1.36 13.40
CA ALA A 69 -14.16 0.81 12.33
C ALA A 69 -13.35 -0.04 11.33
N TYR A 70 -12.16 0.41 10.94
CA TYR A 70 -11.25 -0.40 10.13
C TYR A 70 -10.88 -1.72 10.84
N ALA A 71 -10.51 -1.64 12.12
CA ALA A 71 -10.13 -2.83 12.90
C ALA A 71 -11.30 -3.83 13.05
N GLU A 72 -12.53 -3.36 13.27
CA GLU A 72 -13.74 -4.20 13.34
C GLU A 72 -14.02 -4.93 12.01
N ALA A 73 -13.62 -4.33 10.89
CA ALA A 73 -13.69 -4.96 9.57
C ALA A 73 -12.46 -5.81 9.21
N ASN A 74 -11.54 -6.06 10.15
CA ASN A 74 -10.26 -6.74 9.94
C ASN A 74 -9.33 -6.04 8.94
N VAL A 75 -9.42 -4.72 8.81
CA VAL A 75 -8.51 -3.89 8.03
C VAL A 75 -7.47 -3.29 8.97
N ALA A 76 -6.20 -3.62 8.75
CA ALA A 76 -5.12 -3.10 9.57
C ALA A 76 -4.83 -1.63 9.22
N THR A 77 -4.65 -0.78 10.24
CA THR A 77 -4.32 0.64 10.01
C THR A 77 -2.86 0.92 10.29
N PHE A 78 -2.24 1.75 9.45
CA PHE A 78 -0.88 2.24 9.67
C PHE A 78 -0.77 3.74 9.35
N SER A 79 0.15 4.43 10.05
CA SER A 79 0.45 5.83 9.73
C SER A 79 1.40 5.91 8.54
N GLY A 80 1.17 6.87 7.63
CA GLY A 80 2.07 7.13 6.51
C GLY A 80 3.45 7.65 6.97
N GLY A 81 4.47 7.38 6.17
CA GLY A 81 5.89 7.61 6.50
C GLY A 81 6.28 9.08 6.70
N ILE A 82 5.55 10.02 6.13
CA ILE A 82 5.79 11.45 6.35
C ILE A 82 5.73 11.82 7.86
N LEU A 83 4.86 11.16 8.63
CA LEU A 83 4.81 11.35 10.08
C LEU A 83 6.10 10.88 10.75
N PHE A 84 6.64 9.73 10.34
CA PHE A 84 7.91 9.23 10.82
C PHE A 84 9.06 10.19 10.46
N GLU A 85 9.13 10.63 9.20
CA GLU A 85 10.18 11.54 8.73
C GLU A 85 10.15 12.88 9.47
N TRP A 86 8.94 13.41 9.71
CA TRP A 86 8.77 14.61 10.52
C TRP A 86 9.27 14.42 11.95
N ALA A 87 8.86 13.36 12.64
CA ALA A 87 9.31 13.05 13.99
C ALA A 87 10.82 12.82 14.05
N HIS A 88 11.40 12.17 13.04
CA HIS A 88 12.84 11.98 12.93
C HIS A 88 13.61 13.31 12.85
N ARG A 89 13.13 14.24 12.04
CA ARG A 89 13.74 15.58 11.93
C ARG A 89 13.64 16.40 13.21
N GLN A 90 12.64 16.13 14.05
CA GLN A 90 12.48 16.78 15.36
C GLN A 90 13.27 16.06 16.48
N GLY A 91 13.82 14.89 16.22
CA GLY A 91 14.42 14.04 17.27
C GLY A 91 13.38 13.36 18.19
N GLU A 92 12.12 13.25 17.74
CA GLU A 92 10.96 12.83 18.54
C GLU A 92 10.35 11.51 18.06
N VAL A 93 11.13 10.64 17.40
CA VAL A 93 10.61 9.36 16.85
C VAL A 93 9.94 8.51 17.91
N GLU A 94 10.49 8.47 19.13
CA GLU A 94 9.95 7.65 20.21
C GLU A 94 8.56 8.11 20.68
N ALA A 95 8.20 9.38 20.48
CA ALA A 95 6.89 9.93 20.80
C ALA A 95 5.77 9.37 19.90
N LEU A 96 6.12 8.81 18.74
CA LEU A 96 5.13 8.20 17.83
C LEU A 96 4.45 6.99 18.45
N ALA A 97 5.17 6.17 19.22
CA ALA A 97 4.59 4.94 19.78
C ALA A 97 3.39 5.22 20.72
N PRO A 98 3.50 6.07 21.75
CA PRO A 98 2.35 6.40 22.59
C PRO A 98 1.26 7.16 21.83
N LEU A 99 1.61 8.03 20.87
CA LEU A 99 0.63 8.75 20.04
C LEU A 99 -0.23 7.76 19.24
N LEU A 100 0.41 6.89 18.45
CA LEU A 100 -0.29 5.96 17.57
C LEU A 100 -1.10 4.93 18.37
N LYS A 101 -0.55 4.39 19.45
CA LYS A 101 -1.28 3.49 20.35
C LYS A 101 -2.50 4.17 20.98
N GLY A 102 -2.40 5.43 21.35
CA GLY A 102 -3.51 6.23 21.87
C GLY A 102 -4.64 6.44 20.87
N LEU A 103 -4.33 6.39 19.57
CA LEU A 103 -5.31 6.47 18.48
C LEU A 103 -5.83 5.07 18.05
N GLY A 104 -5.23 3.99 18.54
CA GLY A 104 -5.54 2.62 18.14
C GLY A 104 -4.81 2.14 16.89
N ILE A 105 -3.91 2.98 16.32
CA ILE A 105 -3.13 2.64 15.13
C ILE A 105 -2.02 1.66 15.54
N ARG A 106 -1.96 0.52 14.87
CA ARG A 106 -1.00 -0.56 15.16
C ARG A 106 0.12 -0.67 14.14
N GLY A 107 0.01 -0.01 13.00
CA GLY A 107 1.01 0.00 11.95
C GLY A 107 1.74 1.34 11.84
N LEU A 108 2.97 1.29 11.35
CA LEU A 108 3.79 2.46 11.06
C LEU A 108 4.56 2.24 9.77
N GLU A 109 4.53 3.22 8.89
CA GLU A 109 5.40 3.28 7.73
C GLU A 109 6.67 4.06 8.07
N ILE A 110 7.82 3.48 7.77
CA ILE A 110 9.13 4.15 7.79
C ILE A 110 9.51 4.44 6.34
N SER A 111 9.70 5.70 6.00
CA SER A 111 10.08 6.15 4.66
C SER A 111 11.32 7.04 4.68
N GLU A 112 11.91 7.23 3.50
CA GLU A 112 13.09 8.08 3.27
C GLU A 112 12.88 9.01 2.07
N ASN A 113 11.64 9.52 1.89
CA ASN A 113 11.30 10.39 0.78
C ASN A 113 12.02 11.75 0.84
N TYR A 114 12.12 12.32 2.04
CA TYR A 114 12.68 13.65 2.32
C TYR A 114 13.81 13.64 3.35
N ILE A 115 14.10 12.50 3.96
CA ILE A 115 15.25 12.27 4.84
C ILE A 115 16.14 11.17 4.26
N ARG A 116 17.28 10.95 4.89
CA ARG A 116 18.12 9.77 4.65
C ARG A 116 18.46 9.15 5.99
N LEU A 117 18.32 7.85 6.08
CA LEU A 117 18.76 7.05 7.22
C LEU A 117 20.00 6.25 6.84
N ASP A 118 20.95 6.19 7.74
CA ASP A 118 21.95 5.15 7.63
C ASP A 118 21.28 3.77 7.76
N PRO A 119 21.75 2.73 7.05
CA PRO A 119 21.15 1.39 7.13
C PRO A 119 21.01 0.89 8.59
N ALA A 120 22.01 1.16 9.45
CA ALA A 120 21.96 0.76 10.86
C ALA A 120 20.85 1.51 11.63
N ASP A 121 20.65 2.79 11.36
CA ASP A 121 19.57 3.59 11.99
C ASP A 121 18.19 3.15 11.50
N ARG A 122 18.04 2.87 10.20
CA ARG A 122 16.81 2.32 9.64
C ARG A 122 16.45 1.00 10.33
N ASP A 123 17.37 0.05 10.36
CA ASP A 123 17.15 -1.26 10.94
C ASP A 123 16.88 -1.18 12.45
N ARG A 124 17.55 -0.24 13.15
CA ARG A 124 17.30 0.07 14.55
C ARG A 124 15.87 0.58 14.77
N TRP A 125 15.37 1.50 13.94
CA TRP A 125 14.00 2.02 14.10
C TRP A 125 12.96 0.97 13.78
N ILE A 126 13.17 0.15 12.73
CA ILE A 126 12.28 -0.99 12.43
C ILE A 126 12.20 -1.92 13.65
N GLY A 127 13.34 -2.33 14.20
CA GLY A 127 13.39 -3.18 15.38
C GLY A 127 12.75 -2.53 16.61
N TRP A 128 12.98 -1.22 16.83
CA TRP A 128 12.46 -0.48 17.98
C TRP A 128 10.91 -0.45 17.99
N PHE A 129 10.28 -0.26 16.81
CA PHE A 129 8.81 -0.27 16.69
C PHE A 129 8.25 -1.69 16.76
N ARG A 130 8.87 -2.66 16.09
CA ARG A 130 8.50 -4.07 16.19
C ARG A 130 8.48 -4.55 17.65
N ASP A 131 9.51 -4.24 18.42
CA ASP A 131 9.63 -4.62 19.82
C ASP A 131 8.58 -3.96 20.73
N ARG A 132 7.79 -3.04 20.17
CA ARG A 132 6.63 -2.38 20.80
C ARG A 132 5.31 -2.78 20.18
N ASP A 133 5.26 -3.93 19.50
CA ASP A 133 4.07 -4.51 18.88
C ASP A 133 3.48 -3.64 17.76
N PHE A 134 4.34 -2.96 16.97
CA PHE A 134 3.91 -2.32 15.74
C PHE A 134 4.19 -3.19 14.53
N ASP A 135 3.24 -3.23 13.60
CA ASP A 135 3.43 -3.73 12.26
C ASP A 135 4.19 -2.69 11.44
N VAL A 136 5.47 -2.94 11.19
CA VAL A 136 6.30 -1.99 10.46
C VAL A 136 6.23 -2.27 8.97
N ILE A 137 5.95 -1.22 8.20
CA ILE A 137 6.03 -1.21 6.74
C ILE A 137 7.20 -0.28 6.37
N TYR A 138 8.03 -0.67 5.41
CA TYR A 138 9.08 0.19 4.90
C TYR A 138 8.73 0.66 3.50
N GLU A 139 8.83 1.96 3.23
CA GLU A 139 8.65 2.52 1.88
C GLU A 139 10.01 2.78 1.25
N PHE A 140 10.28 2.09 0.14
CA PHE A 140 11.46 2.27 -0.69
C PHE A 140 11.18 3.25 -1.82
N GLY A 141 12.10 4.18 -2.00
CA GLY A 141 12.10 5.10 -3.13
C GLY A 141 12.01 6.56 -2.72
N ARG A 142 11.99 7.42 -3.72
CA ARG A 142 11.88 8.87 -3.57
C ARG A 142 10.76 9.40 -4.43
N LYS A 143 10.14 10.51 -4.01
CA LYS A 143 9.13 11.20 -4.81
C LYS A 143 9.70 11.75 -6.14
N THR A 144 11.00 12.00 -6.19
CA THR A 144 11.73 12.43 -7.41
C THR A 144 13.04 11.64 -7.50
N PRO A 145 13.03 10.41 -8.03
CA PRO A 145 14.25 9.65 -8.21
C PRO A 145 15.09 10.23 -9.36
N ASP A 146 16.41 10.29 -9.14
CA ASP A 146 17.37 10.80 -10.11
C ASP A 146 17.89 9.71 -11.06
N GLU A 147 17.83 8.44 -10.63
CA GLU A 147 18.34 7.27 -11.32
C GLU A 147 17.27 6.19 -11.41
N PRO A 148 17.28 5.37 -12.48
CA PRO A 148 16.38 4.23 -12.60
C PRO A 148 16.54 3.22 -11.46
N LEU A 149 15.45 2.53 -11.13
CA LEU A 149 15.41 1.49 -10.12
C LEU A 149 16.46 0.40 -10.38
N ASP A 150 17.30 0.17 -9.38
CA ASP A 150 18.25 -0.94 -9.34
C ASP A 150 17.63 -2.11 -8.56
N LEU A 151 17.37 -3.22 -9.25
CA LEU A 151 16.72 -4.40 -8.66
C LEU A 151 17.58 -5.12 -7.63
N ASP A 152 18.90 -5.15 -7.80
CA ASP A 152 19.81 -5.78 -6.83
C ASP A 152 19.83 -4.97 -5.53
N ARG A 153 19.88 -3.64 -5.66
CA ARG A 153 19.77 -2.73 -4.53
C ARG A 153 18.41 -2.87 -3.83
N LEU A 154 17.31 -2.87 -4.57
CA LEU A 154 15.97 -3.05 -4.00
C LEU A 154 15.85 -4.40 -3.30
N GLY A 155 16.30 -5.50 -3.92
CA GLY A 155 16.28 -6.83 -3.32
C GLY A 155 17.11 -6.92 -2.04
N GLY A 156 18.28 -6.27 -2.02
CA GLY A 156 19.12 -6.16 -0.81
C GLY A 156 18.41 -5.41 0.31
N ILE A 157 17.72 -4.31 0.00
CA ILE A 157 16.94 -3.54 0.97
C ILE A 157 15.73 -4.34 1.47
N VAL A 158 14.95 -4.97 0.57
CA VAL A 158 13.83 -5.84 0.97
C VAL A 158 14.30 -6.90 1.96
N SER A 159 15.40 -7.58 1.66
CA SER A 159 15.97 -8.61 2.54
C SER A 159 16.39 -8.03 3.90
N ALA A 160 17.06 -6.88 3.92
CA ALA A 160 17.55 -6.25 5.15
C ALA A 160 16.40 -5.78 6.04
N VAL A 161 15.43 -5.03 5.50
CA VAL A 161 14.31 -4.49 6.30
C VAL A 161 13.38 -5.61 6.79
N ARG A 162 13.20 -6.68 6.02
CA ARG A 162 12.48 -7.87 6.44
C ARG A 162 13.20 -8.58 7.61
N ALA A 163 14.52 -8.72 7.53
CA ALA A 163 15.32 -9.27 8.62
C ALA A 163 15.26 -8.41 9.89
N ALA A 164 15.18 -7.09 9.75
CA ALA A 164 15.00 -6.16 10.87
C ALA A 164 13.58 -6.25 11.49
N GLY A 165 12.60 -6.77 10.74
CA GLY A 165 11.23 -7.02 11.22
C GLY A 165 10.14 -6.22 10.53
N ALA A 166 10.41 -5.61 9.38
CA ALA A 166 9.35 -5.04 8.55
C ALA A 166 8.49 -6.16 7.96
N HIS A 167 7.16 -5.98 7.98
CA HIS A 167 6.22 -6.96 7.43
C HIS A 167 6.09 -6.86 5.91
N HIS A 168 6.09 -5.64 5.38
CA HIS A 168 5.98 -5.37 3.95
C HIS A 168 6.90 -4.23 3.54
N VAL A 169 7.20 -4.16 2.23
CA VAL A 169 7.90 -3.04 1.61
C VAL A 169 6.97 -2.42 0.58
N ILE A 170 6.76 -1.10 0.64
CA ILE A 170 6.09 -0.35 -0.42
C ILE A 170 7.17 0.18 -1.37
N VAL A 171 6.98 0.02 -2.67
CA VAL A 171 7.83 0.64 -3.69
C VAL A 171 7.12 1.87 -4.22
N GLU A 172 7.77 3.02 -4.04
CA GLU A 172 7.27 4.34 -4.44
C GLU A 172 6.92 4.37 -5.93
N GLN A 173 5.77 4.94 -6.27
CA GLN A 173 5.25 5.02 -7.62
C GLN A 173 6.22 5.67 -8.61
N SER A 174 6.87 6.76 -8.22
CA SER A 174 7.79 7.50 -9.08
C SER A 174 9.00 6.68 -9.53
N GLU A 175 9.44 5.70 -8.73
CA GLU A 175 10.47 4.72 -9.11
C GLU A 175 9.98 3.82 -10.26
N ILE A 176 8.74 3.33 -10.15
CA ILE A 176 8.09 2.51 -11.18
C ILE A 176 7.87 3.32 -12.46
N ASP A 177 7.39 4.55 -12.34
CA ASP A 177 7.15 5.44 -13.49
C ASP A 177 8.44 5.81 -14.24
N LEU A 178 9.54 6.03 -13.51
CA LEU A 178 10.83 6.34 -14.12
C LEU A 178 11.34 5.15 -14.93
N VAL A 179 11.25 3.95 -14.37
CA VAL A 179 11.66 2.71 -15.03
C VAL A 179 10.77 2.40 -16.23
N ALA A 180 9.46 2.54 -16.11
CA ALA A 180 8.52 2.30 -17.20
C ALA A 180 8.84 3.15 -18.44
N ARG A 181 9.36 4.38 -18.23
CA ARG A 181 9.76 5.29 -19.30
C ARG A 181 11.16 5.01 -19.86
N SER A 182 12.07 4.45 -19.05
CA SER A 182 13.48 4.28 -19.42
C SER A 182 13.82 2.86 -19.89
N ASP A 183 13.34 1.83 -19.21
CA ASP A 183 13.57 0.41 -19.53
C ASP A 183 12.42 -0.46 -18.96
N ALA A 184 11.39 -0.67 -19.77
CA ALA A 184 10.25 -1.51 -19.37
C ALA A 184 10.67 -2.97 -19.05
N GLY A 185 11.79 -3.45 -19.55
CA GLY A 185 12.32 -4.80 -19.25
C GLY A 185 12.73 -4.97 -17.78
N ILE A 186 13.02 -3.87 -17.06
CA ILE A 186 13.27 -3.92 -15.62
C ILE A 186 11.98 -4.34 -14.87
N LEU A 187 10.82 -3.85 -15.29
CA LEU A 187 9.54 -4.21 -14.67
C LEU A 187 9.21 -5.69 -14.84
N ASP A 188 9.56 -6.28 -16.00
CA ASP A 188 9.39 -7.71 -16.23
C ASP A 188 10.33 -8.55 -15.35
N ARG A 189 11.54 -8.04 -15.07
CA ARG A 189 12.47 -8.67 -14.11
C ARG A 189 11.99 -8.50 -12.67
N LEU A 190 11.43 -7.33 -12.32
CA LEU A 190 10.82 -7.07 -11.02
C LEU A 190 9.70 -8.08 -10.73
N ALA A 191 8.80 -8.32 -11.70
CA ALA A 191 7.71 -9.29 -11.56
C ALA A 191 8.18 -10.73 -11.29
N ARG A 192 9.43 -11.06 -11.66
CA ARG A 192 10.03 -12.38 -11.46
C ARG A 192 10.99 -12.45 -10.27
N ALA A 193 11.16 -11.36 -9.55
CA ALA A 193 12.03 -11.34 -8.39
C ALA A 193 11.48 -12.26 -7.28
N PRO A 194 12.32 -13.05 -6.61
CA PRO A 194 11.86 -14.03 -5.60
C PRO A 194 11.21 -13.38 -4.38
N TRP A 195 11.40 -12.07 -4.20
CA TRP A 195 10.85 -11.26 -3.15
C TRP A 195 9.68 -10.38 -3.61
N PHE A 196 9.17 -10.56 -4.84
CA PHE A 196 8.09 -9.73 -5.41
C PHE A 196 6.81 -9.79 -4.57
N ASP A 197 6.50 -10.93 -4.00
CA ASP A 197 5.32 -11.10 -3.13
C ASP A 197 5.45 -10.39 -1.77
N ASP A 198 6.66 -9.95 -1.39
CA ASP A 198 6.93 -9.18 -0.16
C ASP A 198 6.68 -7.68 -0.34
N ILE A 199 6.46 -7.21 -1.57
CA ILE A 199 6.28 -5.79 -1.87
C ILE A 199 4.85 -5.44 -2.27
N LEU A 200 4.49 -4.17 -2.01
CA LEU A 200 3.33 -3.51 -2.60
C LEU A 200 3.85 -2.40 -3.53
N ILE A 201 3.25 -2.28 -4.69
CA ILE A 201 3.53 -1.16 -5.61
C ILE A 201 2.59 -0.02 -5.28
N GLU A 202 3.15 1.18 -5.06
CA GLU A 202 2.34 2.38 -4.89
C GLU A 202 1.70 2.76 -6.22
N ALA A 203 0.40 3.03 -6.21
CA ALA A 203 -0.34 3.55 -7.36
C ALA A 203 -0.77 5.00 -7.12
N ASP A 204 -0.99 5.74 -8.19
CA ASP A 204 -1.56 7.09 -8.12
C ASP A 204 -3.08 7.04 -8.17
N PRO A 205 -3.79 7.43 -7.09
CA PRO A 205 -5.24 7.48 -7.09
C PRO A 205 -5.84 8.36 -8.19
N LEU A 206 -5.11 9.38 -8.64
CA LEU A 206 -5.58 10.29 -9.71
C LEU A 206 -5.49 9.66 -11.10
N CYS A 207 -4.67 8.63 -11.29
CA CYS A 207 -4.50 7.91 -12.54
C CYS A 207 -5.39 6.67 -12.67
N PHE A 208 -6.36 6.50 -11.78
CA PHE A 208 -7.34 5.41 -11.84
C PHE A 208 -8.35 5.64 -12.99
N PRO A 209 -8.73 4.62 -13.77
CA PRO A 209 -8.34 3.20 -13.66
C PRO A 209 -7.14 2.81 -14.54
N ALA A 210 -6.64 3.72 -15.41
CA ALA A 210 -5.69 3.36 -16.45
C ALA A 210 -4.39 2.76 -15.88
N GLN A 211 -3.71 3.48 -14.97
CA GLN A 211 -2.48 3.00 -14.35
C GLN A 211 -2.70 1.67 -13.60
N HIS A 212 -3.82 1.55 -12.89
CA HIS A 212 -4.14 0.33 -12.13
C HIS A 212 -4.37 -0.89 -13.05
N ALA A 213 -5.02 -0.67 -14.20
CA ALA A 213 -5.18 -1.70 -15.21
C ALA A 213 -3.84 -2.10 -15.84
N ASP A 214 -2.96 -1.13 -16.10
CA ASP A 214 -1.61 -1.38 -16.62
C ASP A 214 -0.76 -2.17 -15.61
N LEU A 215 -0.82 -1.83 -14.32
CA LEU A 215 -0.15 -2.57 -13.25
C LEU A 215 -0.67 -4.02 -13.14
N ILE A 216 -1.98 -4.21 -13.22
CA ILE A 216 -2.60 -5.54 -13.24
C ILE A 216 -2.19 -6.31 -14.51
N GLY A 217 -2.20 -5.68 -15.67
CA GLY A 217 -1.78 -6.30 -16.93
C GLY A 217 -0.33 -6.74 -16.93
N ARG A 218 0.54 -5.98 -16.30
CA ARG A 218 1.98 -6.25 -16.23
C ARG A 218 2.36 -7.25 -15.15
N PHE A 219 1.81 -7.09 -13.95
CA PHE A 219 2.22 -7.85 -12.76
C PHE A 219 1.23 -8.96 -12.39
N GLY A 220 0.12 -9.05 -13.10
CA GLY A 220 -0.95 -10.02 -12.83
C GLY A 220 -2.03 -9.50 -11.88
N ALA A 221 -3.17 -10.20 -11.87
CA ALA A 221 -4.36 -9.84 -11.08
C ALA A 221 -4.10 -9.79 -9.57
N ASN A 222 -3.08 -10.49 -9.10
CA ASN A 222 -2.72 -10.63 -7.68
C ASN A 222 -1.55 -9.72 -7.27
N VAL A 223 -1.19 -8.72 -8.07
CA VAL A 223 -0.20 -7.71 -7.66
C VAL A 223 -0.71 -6.97 -6.41
N SER A 224 0.16 -6.82 -5.40
CA SER A 224 -0.16 -6.05 -4.20
C SER A 224 -0.01 -4.56 -4.49
N LEU A 225 -1.05 -3.76 -4.20
CA LEU A 225 -1.10 -2.34 -4.53
C LEU A 225 -1.34 -1.49 -3.27
N ALA A 226 -0.62 -0.39 -3.17
CA ALA A 226 -0.78 0.63 -2.13
C ALA A 226 -1.32 1.95 -2.71
N ASN A 227 -1.74 2.85 -1.83
CA ASN A 227 -2.30 4.17 -2.13
C ASN A 227 -3.57 4.14 -3.00
N ILE A 228 -4.38 3.10 -2.86
CA ILE A 228 -5.68 3.03 -3.54
C ILE A 228 -6.64 4.00 -2.85
N ALA A 229 -7.30 4.90 -3.60
CA ALA A 229 -8.34 5.72 -2.99
C ALA A 229 -9.49 4.83 -2.49
N PRO A 230 -10.06 5.09 -1.30
CA PRO A 230 -11.09 4.25 -0.72
C PRO A 230 -12.25 3.95 -1.67
N GLY A 231 -12.76 4.96 -2.38
CA GLY A 231 -13.84 4.81 -3.36
C GLY A 231 -13.48 4.02 -4.61
N GLN A 232 -12.23 3.64 -4.79
CA GLN A 232 -11.75 2.83 -5.92
C GLN A 232 -11.64 1.33 -5.58
N ALA A 233 -11.67 0.95 -4.30
CA ALA A 233 -11.38 -0.41 -3.84
C ALA A 233 -12.28 -1.47 -4.51
N LEU A 234 -13.59 -1.23 -4.58
CA LEU A 234 -14.52 -2.15 -5.24
C LEU A 234 -14.26 -2.27 -6.75
N ARG A 235 -13.96 -1.14 -7.43
CA ARG A 235 -13.66 -1.17 -8.86
C ARG A 235 -12.31 -1.80 -9.14
N LEU A 236 -11.32 -1.62 -8.27
CA LEU A 236 -10.03 -2.31 -8.37
C LEU A 236 -10.21 -3.82 -8.31
N GLU A 237 -11.05 -4.32 -7.39
CA GLU A 237 -11.39 -5.74 -7.33
C GLU A 237 -12.05 -6.22 -8.63
N GLY A 238 -12.91 -5.38 -9.21
CA GLY A 238 -13.48 -5.67 -10.53
C GLY A 238 -12.40 -5.83 -11.60
N LEU A 239 -11.44 -4.87 -11.69
CA LEU A 239 -10.34 -4.95 -12.65
C LEU A 239 -9.50 -6.23 -12.46
N ARG A 240 -9.20 -6.61 -11.21
CA ARG A 240 -8.48 -7.86 -10.87
C ARG A 240 -9.22 -9.12 -11.35
N ARG A 241 -10.53 -9.07 -11.51
CA ARG A 241 -11.38 -10.16 -12.01
C ARG A 241 -11.69 -10.06 -13.51
N GLY A 242 -10.99 -9.17 -14.21
CA GLY A 242 -11.26 -8.94 -15.62
C GLY A 242 -12.56 -8.18 -15.89
N ILE A 243 -13.15 -7.51 -14.88
CA ILE A 243 -14.41 -6.79 -15.01
C ILE A 243 -14.13 -5.29 -15.22
N GLY A 244 -14.45 -4.78 -16.38
CA GLY A 244 -14.38 -3.35 -16.69
C GLY A 244 -13.62 -3.04 -17.97
N ARG A 245 -13.88 -1.83 -18.51
CA ARG A 245 -13.27 -1.36 -19.78
C ARG A 245 -11.75 -1.25 -19.70
N GLY A 246 -11.18 -0.93 -18.54
CA GLY A 246 -9.74 -0.80 -18.37
C GLY A 246 -8.98 -2.11 -18.60
N VAL A 247 -9.65 -3.25 -18.49
CA VAL A 247 -9.13 -4.60 -18.73
C VAL A 247 -9.89 -5.32 -19.83
N ASP A 248 -10.58 -4.55 -20.70
CA ASP A 248 -11.35 -5.02 -21.88
C ASP A 248 -12.31 -6.19 -21.59
N TYR A 249 -12.91 -6.19 -20.40
CA TYR A 249 -13.79 -7.28 -19.94
C TYR A 249 -13.16 -8.67 -20.15
N ALA A 250 -11.90 -8.82 -19.80
CA ALA A 250 -11.11 -10.06 -19.95
C ALA A 250 -11.79 -11.30 -19.33
N MET A 251 -12.79 -11.11 -18.46
CA MET A 251 -13.62 -12.18 -17.93
C MET A 251 -14.39 -12.98 -19.00
N PHE A 252 -14.53 -12.44 -20.21
CA PHE A 252 -15.15 -13.11 -21.35
C PHE A 252 -14.13 -13.71 -22.33
N ALA A 253 -12.83 -13.50 -22.09
CA ALA A 253 -11.82 -14.21 -22.87
C ALA A 253 -11.97 -15.71 -22.63
N GLU A 254 -12.04 -16.50 -23.71
CA GLU A 254 -12.06 -17.95 -23.61
C GLU A 254 -10.76 -18.39 -22.94
N GLU A 255 -10.84 -19.15 -21.85
CA GLU A 255 -9.69 -19.90 -21.37
C GLU A 255 -9.30 -20.82 -22.54
N ASP A 256 -8.06 -20.70 -23.04
CA ASP A 256 -7.50 -21.65 -23.99
C ASP A 256 -7.62 -23.04 -23.35
N VAL A 257 -8.67 -23.78 -23.69
CA VAL A 257 -8.80 -25.17 -23.30
C VAL A 257 -7.73 -25.91 -24.11
N PRO A 258 -6.69 -26.47 -23.47
CA PRO A 258 -5.71 -27.26 -24.20
C PRO A 258 -6.45 -28.41 -24.89
N ALA A 259 -6.26 -28.50 -26.20
CA ALA A 259 -6.81 -29.58 -27.05
C ALA A 259 -6.28 -30.96 -26.67
#